data_1e43d6d7f7f0ee5e2b79b46d7c80fdf5
#
_entry.id   1e43d6d7f7f0ee5e2b79b46d7c80fdf5
#
_cell.length_a   1.000
_cell.length_b   1.000
_cell.length_c   1.000
_cell.angle_alpha   90.00
_cell.angle_beta   90.00
_cell.angle_gamma   90.00
#
_symmetry.space_group_name_H-M   'P 1'
#
loop_
_entity.id
_entity.type
_entity.pdbx_description
1 polymer ?
#
loop_
_entity_poly.entity_id
_entity_poly.type
_entity_poly.pdbx_seq_one_letter_code
_entity_poly.pdbx_strand_id
1 'polypeptide(L)'
;MGLFNNVCRQAEDSSEKALARRQLIVKPDSSTSWFVGIKHLHRKYELKEAISYLDEPESKTKWTRTVKEAVYKKWVDKITSLIPLYKGLTFLTFENLEKGKIHPLFKVNCHTGKDISRLSVKLKLLTGSYILQSKRIRMYKTETEATCLLCKEKEETMEHFILGCRCLETVRNPVLHELVTKLKECDIDFWQLNETNKIQLILDSTTIGKTRKITSASAQRVELLTRRLIFQLHITRYRAILDQK
;
A
#
# COMPACT_ATOMS: atom_id res chain seq x y z
N MET A 1 -18.88 -4.93 17.11
CA MET A 1 -18.85 -3.58 17.73
C MET A 1 -20.21 -2.85 17.66
N GLY A 2 -20.93 -2.80 16.50
CA GLY A 2 -22.22 -2.10 16.41
C GLY A 2 -23.31 -2.67 17.32
N LEU A 3 -23.43 -4.00 17.40
CA LEU A 3 -24.38 -4.66 18.31
C LEU A 3 -24.11 -4.32 19.80
N PHE A 4 -22.84 -4.21 20.19
CA PHE A 4 -22.49 -3.83 21.56
C PHE A 4 -22.97 -2.42 21.91
N ASN A 5 -22.78 -1.46 21.01
CA ASN A 5 -23.30 -0.10 21.23
C ASN A 5 -24.84 -0.08 21.36
N ASN A 6 -25.54 -0.94 20.62
CA ASN A 6 -27.00 -1.05 20.79
C ASN A 6 -27.38 -1.58 22.18
N VAL A 7 -26.66 -2.58 22.70
CA VAL A 7 -26.87 -3.08 24.07
C VAL A 7 -26.56 -2.00 25.11
N CYS A 8 -25.46 -1.26 24.95
CA CYS A 8 -25.10 -0.18 25.88
C CYS A 8 -26.18 0.92 25.98
N ARG A 9 -26.94 1.14 24.89
CA ARG A 9 -27.98 2.16 24.81
C ARG A 9 -29.38 1.68 25.19
N GLN A 10 -29.54 0.44 25.58
CA GLN A 10 -30.78 -0.08 26.17
C GLN A 10 -31.11 0.61 27.50
N ALA A 11 -32.34 0.52 27.93
CA ALA A 11 -32.75 0.99 29.26
C ALA A 11 -31.92 0.32 30.35
N GLU A 12 -31.71 1.02 31.46
CA GLU A 12 -30.85 0.51 32.56
C GLU A 12 -31.36 -0.80 33.16
N ASP A 13 -32.67 -0.98 33.16
CA ASP A 13 -33.39 -2.18 33.66
C ASP A 13 -33.56 -3.28 32.61
N SER A 14 -33.01 -3.11 31.39
CA SER A 14 -33.14 -4.13 30.35
C SER A 14 -32.36 -5.40 30.69
N SER A 15 -32.96 -6.54 30.36
CA SER A 15 -32.32 -7.85 30.53
C SER A 15 -31.01 -8.00 29.76
N GLU A 16 -30.93 -7.41 28.57
CA GLU A 16 -29.76 -7.43 27.72
C GLU A 16 -28.60 -6.68 28.36
N LYS A 17 -28.86 -5.51 28.94
CA LYS A 17 -27.83 -4.68 29.59
C LYS A 17 -27.38 -5.33 30.89
N ALA A 18 -28.28 -5.89 31.68
CA ALA A 18 -27.96 -6.65 32.88
C ALA A 18 -27.12 -7.90 32.55
N LEU A 19 -27.49 -8.66 31.51
CA LEU A 19 -26.72 -9.80 31.04
C LEU A 19 -25.32 -9.40 30.59
N ALA A 20 -25.20 -8.33 29.77
CA ALA A 20 -23.91 -7.80 29.30
C ALA A 20 -23.01 -7.45 30.49
N ARG A 21 -23.53 -6.71 31.49
CA ARG A 21 -22.80 -6.34 32.71
C ARG A 21 -22.29 -7.57 33.45
N ARG A 22 -23.16 -8.55 33.70
CA ARG A 22 -22.80 -9.79 34.36
C ARG A 22 -21.72 -10.55 33.59
N GLN A 23 -21.85 -10.68 32.26
CA GLN A 23 -20.87 -11.39 31.41
C GLN A 23 -19.52 -10.71 31.39
N LEU A 24 -19.50 -9.38 31.34
CA LEU A 24 -18.25 -8.59 31.33
C LEU A 24 -17.51 -8.64 32.67
N ILE A 25 -18.23 -8.77 33.80
CA ILE A 25 -17.63 -8.82 35.14
C ILE A 25 -17.22 -10.24 35.51
N VAL A 26 -18.13 -11.21 35.38
CA VAL A 26 -17.99 -12.57 35.98
C VAL A 26 -17.17 -13.50 35.07
N LYS A 27 -17.30 -13.38 33.75
CA LYS A 27 -16.64 -14.35 32.85
C LYS A 27 -15.13 -14.11 32.77
N PRO A 28 -14.31 -15.18 32.93
CA PRO A 28 -12.87 -15.09 32.78
C PRO A 28 -12.49 -14.77 31.33
N ASP A 29 -11.31 -14.21 31.15
CA ASP A 29 -10.80 -13.81 29.81
C ASP A 29 -10.60 -15.00 28.85
N SER A 30 -10.50 -16.22 29.36
CA SER A 30 -10.46 -17.47 28.58
C SER A 30 -11.81 -17.94 28.04
N SER A 31 -12.92 -17.30 28.46
CA SER A 31 -14.27 -17.68 28.04
C SER A 31 -14.50 -17.34 26.55
N THR A 32 -15.23 -18.23 25.87
CA THR A 32 -15.67 -18.02 24.47
C THR A 32 -16.91 -17.13 24.37
N SER A 33 -17.35 -16.50 25.46
CA SER A 33 -18.49 -15.58 25.47
C SER A 33 -18.24 -14.42 24.52
N TRP A 34 -19.26 -14.03 23.75
CA TRP A 34 -19.21 -12.87 22.86
C TRP A 34 -18.82 -11.57 23.58
N PHE A 35 -19.28 -11.38 24.82
CA PHE A 35 -18.91 -10.20 25.61
C PHE A 35 -17.45 -10.20 26.03
N VAL A 36 -16.85 -11.36 26.29
CA VAL A 36 -15.41 -11.49 26.52
C VAL A 36 -14.64 -11.15 25.23
N GLY A 37 -15.14 -11.59 24.09
CA GLY A 37 -14.60 -11.17 22.77
C GLY A 37 -14.63 -9.65 22.59
N ILE A 38 -15.68 -8.96 23.07
CA ILE A 38 -15.73 -7.49 23.08
C ILE A 38 -14.65 -6.88 23.99
N LYS A 39 -14.44 -7.43 25.23
CA LYS A 39 -13.32 -6.98 26.09
C LYS A 39 -11.98 -7.06 25.37
N HIS A 40 -11.71 -8.18 24.72
CA HIS A 40 -10.47 -8.35 23.94
C HIS A 40 -10.35 -7.37 22.79
N LEU A 41 -11.44 -7.10 22.07
CA LEU A 41 -11.43 -6.09 21.00
C LEU A 41 -11.18 -4.69 21.56
N HIS A 42 -11.77 -4.33 22.69
CA HIS A 42 -11.53 -3.03 23.33
C HIS A 42 -10.06 -2.88 23.72
N ARG A 43 -9.47 -3.88 24.37
CA ARG A 43 -8.03 -3.89 24.72
C ARG A 43 -7.15 -3.84 23.47
N LYS A 44 -7.47 -4.65 22.43
CA LYS A 44 -6.72 -4.70 21.18
C LYS A 44 -6.64 -3.34 20.49
N TYR A 45 -7.72 -2.57 20.52
CA TYR A 45 -7.82 -1.28 19.83
C TYR A 45 -7.67 -0.08 20.78
N GLU A 46 -7.24 -0.31 22.02
CA GLU A 46 -7.01 0.75 23.01
C GLU A 46 -8.25 1.65 23.23
N LEU A 47 -9.43 1.05 23.18
CA LEU A 47 -10.70 1.68 23.53
C LEU A 47 -10.88 1.69 25.06
N LYS A 48 -11.78 2.54 25.57
CA LYS A 48 -12.21 2.47 26.96
C LYS A 48 -12.69 1.05 27.30
N GLU A 49 -12.62 0.65 28.56
CA GLU A 49 -13.13 -0.65 28.98
C GLU A 49 -14.59 -0.83 28.57
N ALA A 50 -14.95 -2.06 28.18
CA ALA A 50 -16.30 -2.36 27.68
C ALA A 50 -17.38 -2.04 28.74
N ILE A 51 -17.05 -2.24 30.03
CA ILE A 51 -17.99 -1.95 31.14
C ILE A 51 -18.32 -0.46 31.21
N SER A 52 -17.33 0.44 31.01
CA SER A 52 -17.53 1.88 31.05
C SER A 52 -18.53 2.39 30.00
N TYR A 53 -18.67 1.68 28.87
CA TYR A 53 -19.67 2.05 27.87
C TYR A 53 -21.09 1.61 28.23
N LEU A 54 -21.25 0.62 29.15
CA LEU A 54 -22.57 0.29 29.72
C LEU A 54 -23.02 1.38 30.68
N ASP A 55 -22.10 1.94 31.45
CA ASP A 55 -22.39 2.99 32.41
C ASP A 55 -22.62 4.36 31.75
N GLU A 56 -21.79 4.68 30.77
CA GLU A 56 -21.82 5.94 29.99
C GLU A 56 -21.92 5.65 28.49
N PRO A 57 -23.12 5.32 27.98
CA PRO A 57 -23.29 4.97 26.57
C PRO A 57 -23.09 6.14 25.63
N GLU A 58 -22.28 5.95 24.61
CA GLU A 58 -22.06 6.94 23.57
C GLU A 58 -23.15 6.91 22.50
N SER A 59 -23.44 8.06 21.88
CA SER A 59 -24.30 8.11 20.69
C SER A 59 -23.70 7.23 19.58
N LYS A 60 -24.57 6.67 18.72
CA LYS A 60 -24.15 5.81 17.60
C LYS A 60 -23.10 6.47 16.71
N THR A 61 -23.26 7.77 16.45
CA THR A 61 -22.33 8.54 15.60
C THR A 61 -20.97 8.68 16.27
N LYS A 62 -20.94 9.06 17.55
CA LYS A 62 -19.70 9.20 18.32
C LYS A 62 -19.00 7.85 18.44
N TRP A 63 -19.69 6.79 18.82
CA TRP A 63 -19.19 5.44 18.86
C TRP A 63 -18.55 4.99 17.55
N THR A 64 -19.28 5.16 16.42
CA THR A 64 -18.78 4.76 15.11
C THR A 64 -17.50 5.49 14.76
N ARG A 65 -17.39 6.78 15.09
CA ARG A 65 -16.17 7.57 14.88
C ARG A 65 -15.03 7.05 15.75
N THR A 66 -15.23 6.90 17.06
CA THR A 66 -14.22 6.42 18.00
C THR A 66 -13.67 5.06 17.60
N VAL A 67 -14.55 4.09 17.27
CA VAL A 67 -14.12 2.76 16.83
C VAL A 67 -13.34 2.82 15.51
N LYS A 68 -13.82 3.56 14.52
CA LYS A 68 -13.09 3.73 13.25
C LYS A 68 -11.70 4.32 13.49
N GLU A 69 -11.62 5.35 14.33
CA GLU A 69 -10.36 5.99 14.65
C GLU A 69 -9.37 5.04 15.33
N ALA A 70 -9.81 4.29 16.30
CA ALA A 70 -8.98 3.33 17.00
C ALA A 70 -8.49 2.20 16.06
N VAL A 71 -9.38 1.66 15.23
CA VAL A 71 -9.02 0.63 14.26
C VAL A 71 -8.02 1.15 13.24
N TYR A 72 -8.24 2.35 12.68
CA TYR A 72 -7.31 2.94 11.72
C TYR A 72 -5.95 3.22 12.33
N LYS A 73 -5.91 3.82 13.54
CA LYS A 73 -4.65 4.05 14.27
C LYS A 73 -3.86 2.74 14.38
N LYS A 74 -4.46 1.70 14.93
CA LYS A 74 -3.81 0.39 15.14
C LYS A 74 -3.26 -0.22 13.85
N TRP A 75 -4.02 -0.12 12.76
CA TRP A 75 -3.56 -0.65 11.47
C TRP A 75 -2.44 0.19 10.86
N VAL A 76 -2.52 1.52 10.95
CA VAL A 76 -1.45 2.40 10.47
C VAL A 76 -0.17 2.13 11.26
N ASP A 77 -0.23 2.09 12.59
CA ASP A 77 0.91 1.81 13.46
C ASP A 77 1.53 0.45 13.12
N LYS A 78 0.69 -0.60 12.95
CA LYS A 78 1.14 -1.92 12.57
C LYS A 78 1.82 -1.93 11.18
N ILE A 79 1.20 -1.32 10.18
CA ILE A 79 1.76 -1.25 8.83
C ILE A 79 3.09 -0.48 8.88
N THR A 80 3.12 0.67 9.53
CA THR A 80 4.31 1.52 9.67
C THR A 80 5.47 0.77 10.33
N SER A 81 5.20 -0.03 11.36
CA SER A 81 6.24 -0.83 12.03
C SER A 81 6.72 -2.02 11.19
N LEU A 82 5.87 -2.57 10.33
CA LEU A 82 6.21 -3.75 9.52
C LEU A 82 6.95 -3.41 8.22
N ILE A 83 6.61 -2.30 7.55
CA ILE A 83 7.17 -1.98 6.23
C ILE A 83 8.72 -1.95 6.24
N PRO A 84 9.43 -1.33 7.21
CA PRO A 84 10.89 -1.35 7.23
C PRO A 84 11.50 -2.75 7.30
N LEU A 85 10.75 -3.73 7.81
CA LEU A 85 11.20 -5.11 7.91
C LEU A 85 11.15 -5.86 6.57
N TYR A 86 10.40 -5.34 5.61
CA TYR A 86 10.22 -5.96 4.30
C TYR A 86 11.01 -5.24 3.22
N LYS A 87 12.16 -5.80 2.83
CA LYS A 87 13.01 -5.28 1.73
C LYS A 87 12.24 -5.03 0.42
N GLY A 88 11.15 -5.75 0.19
CA GLY A 88 10.29 -5.56 -0.98
C GLY A 88 9.44 -4.28 -0.95
N LEU A 89 9.30 -3.64 0.21
CA LEU A 89 8.50 -2.42 0.39
C LEU A 89 9.35 -1.15 0.49
N THR A 90 10.63 -1.22 0.11
CA THR A 90 11.60 -0.10 0.21
C THR A 90 11.08 1.19 -0.45
N PHE A 91 10.33 1.07 -1.54
CA PHE A 91 9.81 2.22 -2.31
C PHE A 91 8.39 2.63 -1.91
N LEU A 92 7.77 1.96 -0.96
CA LEU A 92 6.46 2.36 -0.44
C LEU A 92 6.64 3.44 0.62
N THR A 93 6.18 4.65 0.34
CA THR A 93 6.30 5.77 1.27
C THR A 93 5.16 5.78 2.29
N PHE A 94 5.52 5.87 3.58
CA PHE A 94 4.56 5.95 4.69
C PHE A 94 3.77 7.23 4.72
N GLU A 95 4.39 8.31 4.30
CA GLU A 95 3.81 9.63 4.31
C GLU A 95 2.51 9.72 3.51
N ASN A 96 2.29 8.78 2.60
CA ASN A 96 1.07 8.66 1.82
C ASN A 96 0.01 7.76 2.46
N LEU A 97 0.32 7.08 3.57
CA LEU A 97 -0.60 6.25 4.33
C LEU A 97 -1.36 7.11 5.35
N GLU A 98 -2.18 8.03 4.88
CA GLU A 98 -3.03 8.83 5.75
C GLU A 98 -4.27 8.03 6.19
N LYS A 99 -4.62 8.22 7.48
CA LYS A 99 -5.78 7.60 8.10
C LYS A 99 -7.06 7.80 7.29
N GLY A 100 -7.67 6.69 6.85
CA GLY A 100 -8.93 6.71 6.13
C GLY A 100 -8.88 7.32 4.73
N LYS A 101 -7.69 7.66 4.22
CA LYS A 101 -7.53 8.14 2.86
C LYS A 101 -6.97 7.06 1.94
N ILE A 102 -7.48 7.03 0.74
CA ILE A 102 -6.94 6.18 -0.32
C ILE A 102 -5.60 6.77 -0.75
N HIS A 103 -4.58 5.88 -0.90
CA HIS A 103 -3.27 6.29 -1.39
C HIS A 103 -3.41 7.09 -2.71
N PRO A 104 -2.70 8.22 -2.88
CA PRO A 104 -2.86 9.10 -4.04
C PRO A 104 -2.69 8.41 -5.39
N LEU A 105 -1.87 7.37 -5.48
CA LEU A 105 -1.74 6.54 -6.68
C LEU A 105 -3.08 6.00 -7.20
N PHE A 106 -4.03 5.69 -6.33
CA PHE A 106 -5.35 5.19 -6.73
C PHE A 106 -6.35 6.30 -7.07
N LYS A 107 -6.02 7.57 -6.80
CA LYS A 107 -6.88 8.71 -7.12
C LYS A 107 -6.78 9.16 -8.58
N VAL A 108 -5.78 8.65 -9.30
CA VAL A 108 -5.63 8.93 -10.72
C VAL A 108 -6.71 8.19 -11.49
N ASN A 109 -7.54 8.92 -12.21
CA ASN A 109 -8.65 8.37 -12.96
C ASN A 109 -8.15 7.35 -13.99
N CYS A 110 -8.65 6.12 -13.87
CA CYS A 110 -8.43 5.07 -14.85
C CYS A 110 -9.65 5.04 -15.78
N HIS A 111 -9.48 5.54 -17.00
CA HIS A 111 -10.59 5.62 -17.97
C HIS A 111 -10.73 4.33 -18.80
N THR A 112 -9.73 3.47 -18.79
CA THR A 112 -9.70 2.26 -19.62
C THR A 112 -9.23 1.03 -18.84
N GLY A 113 -9.63 -0.17 -19.30
CA GLY A 113 -9.11 -1.43 -18.75
C GLY A 113 -7.58 -1.55 -18.86
N LYS A 114 -6.96 -0.89 -19.86
CA LYS A 114 -5.50 -0.82 -20.00
C LYS A 114 -4.85 -0.07 -18.83
N ASP A 115 -5.48 0.99 -18.31
CA ASP A 115 -4.93 1.74 -17.20
C ASP A 115 -4.97 0.96 -15.89
N ILE A 116 -6.01 0.12 -15.72
CA ILE A 116 -6.11 -0.81 -14.58
C ILE A 116 -4.99 -1.85 -14.65
N SER A 117 -4.75 -2.46 -15.82
CA SER A 117 -3.67 -3.43 -16.02
C SER A 117 -2.29 -2.81 -15.78
N ARG A 118 -2.07 -1.58 -16.25
CA ARG A 118 -0.83 -0.80 -16.02
C ARG A 118 -0.58 -0.56 -14.53
N LEU A 119 -1.62 -0.17 -13.80
CA LEU A 119 -1.52 0.04 -12.35
C LEU A 119 -1.18 -1.26 -11.63
N SER A 120 -1.79 -2.38 -11.99
CA SER A 120 -1.52 -3.69 -11.38
C SER A 120 -0.04 -4.08 -11.48
N VAL A 121 0.60 -3.89 -12.64
CA VAL A 121 2.03 -4.19 -12.82
C VAL A 121 2.89 -3.24 -11.97
N LYS A 122 2.58 -1.95 -11.98
CA LYS A 122 3.30 -0.96 -11.15
C LYS A 122 3.22 -1.29 -9.66
N LEU A 123 2.04 -1.67 -9.17
CA LEU A 123 1.85 -2.08 -7.78
C LEU A 123 2.67 -3.32 -7.40
N LYS A 124 2.77 -4.30 -8.31
CA LYS A 124 3.62 -5.49 -8.07
C LYS A 124 5.08 -5.10 -7.86
N LEU A 125 5.60 -4.13 -8.61
CA LEU A 125 6.96 -3.62 -8.41
C LEU A 125 7.07 -2.83 -7.10
N LEU A 126 6.15 -1.90 -6.86
CA LEU A 126 6.13 -1.06 -5.65
C LEU A 126 6.03 -1.88 -4.36
N THR A 127 5.26 -2.97 -4.37
CA THR A 127 5.10 -3.87 -3.22
C THR A 127 6.12 -5.01 -3.19
N GLY A 128 7.08 -5.00 -4.11
CA GLY A 128 8.09 -6.05 -4.22
C GLY A 128 7.52 -7.44 -4.55
N SER A 129 6.28 -7.55 -5.03
CA SER A 129 5.69 -8.83 -5.44
C SER A 129 6.00 -9.21 -6.89
N TYR A 130 6.61 -8.32 -7.66
CA TYR A 130 7.10 -8.61 -8.99
C TYR A 130 8.36 -9.50 -8.94
N ILE A 131 8.38 -10.59 -9.71
CA ILE A 131 9.46 -11.57 -9.66
C ILE A 131 10.47 -11.27 -10.77
N LEU A 132 11.61 -10.70 -10.37
CA LEU A 132 12.84 -10.57 -11.15
C LEU A 132 13.81 -11.72 -10.79
N GLN A 133 14.83 -12.00 -11.60
CA GLN A 133 15.74 -13.12 -11.35
C GLN A 133 16.46 -12.99 -10.00
N SER A 134 16.95 -11.81 -9.65
CA SER A 134 17.57 -11.55 -8.34
C SER A 134 16.65 -11.89 -7.15
N LYS A 135 15.34 -11.68 -7.32
CA LYS A 135 14.35 -12.06 -6.31
C LYS A 135 14.03 -13.56 -6.37
N ARG A 136 13.92 -14.12 -7.57
CA ARG A 136 13.61 -15.55 -7.78
C ARG A 136 14.63 -16.44 -7.09
N ILE A 137 15.92 -16.16 -7.25
CA ILE A 137 16.99 -16.92 -6.61
C ILE A 137 16.92 -16.85 -5.10
N ARG A 138 16.71 -15.66 -4.55
CA ARG A 138 16.54 -15.48 -3.09
C ARG A 138 15.33 -16.24 -2.53
N MET A 139 14.25 -16.36 -3.29
CA MET A 139 13.03 -17.06 -2.85
C MET A 139 13.19 -18.58 -2.93
N TYR A 140 13.77 -19.10 -4.00
CA TYR A 140 13.80 -20.53 -4.29
C TYR A 140 15.14 -21.18 -3.95
N LYS A 141 16.15 -20.39 -3.50
CA LYS A 141 17.50 -20.85 -3.16
C LYS A 141 18.10 -21.72 -4.29
N THR A 142 17.83 -21.36 -5.55
CA THR A 142 18.34 -22.08 -6.71
C THR A 142 19.80 -21.69 -6.97
N GLU A 143 20.61 -22.59 -7.46
CA GLU A 143 22.01 -22.34 -7.85
C GLU A 143 22.12 -21.56 -9.18
N THR A 144 21.00 -21.18 -9.78
CA THR A 144 20.97 -20.41 -11.02
C THR A 144 21.42 -18.96 -10.78
N GLU A 145 22.15 -18.39 -11.74
CA GLU A 145 22.59 -16.99 -11.67
C GLU A 145 21.43 -15.99 -11.70
N ALA A 146 21.62 -14.89 -10.97
CA ALA A 146 20.67 -13.76 -10.96
C ALA A 146 20.63 -12.96 -12.28
N THR A 147 21.28 -13.48 -13.30
CA THR A 147 21.52 -12.84 -14.59
C THR A 147 20.20 -12.53 -15.31
N CYS A 148 20.12 -11.35 -15.88
CA CYS A 148 18.98 -10.89 -16.65
C CYS A 148 18.71 -11.82 -17.84
N LEU A 149 17.49 -12.34 -17.94
CA LEU A 149 17.10 -13.24 -19.03
C LEU A 149 17.11 -12.59 -20.41
N LEU A 150 17.04 -11.26 -20.47
CA LEU A 150 17.01 -10.52 -21.74
C LEU A 150 18.42 -10.23 -22.26
N CYS A 151 19.21 -9.47 -21.51
CA CYS A 151 20.55 -9.06 -21.96
C CYS A 151 21.64 -10.07 -21.63
N LYS A 152 21.42 -10.95 -20.67
CA LYS A 152 22.37 -11.97 -20.19
C LYS A 152 23.74 -11.42 -19.73
N GLU A 153 23.79 -10.14 -19.32
CA GLU A 153 25.04 -9.44 -18.97
C GLU A 153 25.12 -9.05 -17.51
N LYS A 154 24.00 -8.62 -16.94
CA LYS A 154 23.94 -8.07 -15.58
C LYS A 154 22.88 -8.77 -14.75
N GLU A 155 22.99 -8.66 -13.44
CA GLU A 155 21.97 -9.12 -12.52
C GLU A 155 20.63 -8.40 -12.82
N GLU A 156 19.53 -9.17 -12.85
CA GLU A 156 18.19 -8.61 -13.09
C GLU A 156 17.64 -8.07 -11.77
N THR A 157 18.16 -6.92 -11.36
CA THR A 157 17.62 -6.10 -10.26
C THR A 157 16.48 -5.21 -10.76
N MET A 158 15.82 -4.50 -9.85
CA MET A 158 14.79 -3.53 -10.21
C MET A 158 15.37 -2.35 -11.00
N GLU A 159 16.53 -1.87 -10.59
CA GLU A 159 17.29 -0.80 -11.23
C GLU A 159 17.67 -1.20 -12.66
N HIS A 160 18.22 -2.41 -12.82
CA HIS A 160 18.57 -2.92 -14.14
C HIS A 160 17.34 -3.05 -15.03
N PHE A 161 16.23 -3.62 -14.53
CA PHE A 161 15.00 -3.79 -15.30
C PHE A 161 14.41 -2.45 -15.74
N ILE A 162 14.30 -1.47 -14.85
CA ILE A 162 13.63 -0.20 -15.13
C ILE A 162 14.54 0.74 -15.93
N LEU A 163 15.82 0.87 -15.56
CA LEU A 163 16.72 1.89 -16.10
C LEU A 163 17.85 1.34 -16.98
N GLY A 164 18.37 0.13 -16.67
CA GLY A 164 19.68 -0.28 -17.17
C GLY A 164 19.68 -1.33 -18.29
N CYS A 165 18.61 -2.13 -18.46
CA CYS A 165 18.62 -3.20 -19.45
C CYS A 165 18.63 -2.66 -20.87
N ARG A 166 19.68 -3.00 -21.65
CA ARG A 166 19.83 -2.56 -23.07
C ARG A 166 18.75 -3.15 -23.98
N CYS A 167 18.32 -4.38 -23.75
CA CYS A 167 17.27 -5.01 -24.55
C CYS A 167 15.90 -4.32 -24.41
N LEU A 168 15.72 -3.48 -23.38
CA LEU A 168 14.49 -2.72 -23.14
C LEU A 168 14.62 -1.24 -23.57
N GLU A 169 15.75 -0.84 -24.11
CA GLU A 169 16.07 0.56 -24.43
C GLU A 169 15.11 1.15 -25.47
N THR A 170 14.82 0.41 -26.52
CA THR A 170 13.94 0.84 -27.63
C THR A 170 12.52 1.17 -27.16
N VAL A 171 12.01 0.45 -26.16
CA VAL A 171 10.66 0.68 -25.60
C VAL A 171 10.70 1.67 -24.42
N ARG A 172 11.83 1.74 -23.72
CA ARG A 172 12.03 2.64 -22.58
C ARG A 172 12.20 4.09 -23.00
N ASN A 173 13.14 4.34 -23.93
CA ASN A 173 13.60 5.69 -24.24
C ASN A 173 12.49 6.64 -24.71
N PRO A 174 11.55 6.25 -25.58
CA PRO A 174 10.48 7.17 -25.99
C PRO A 174 9.60 7.64 -24.82
N VAL A 175 9.21 6.71 -23.95
CA VAL A 175 8.34 7.04 -22.80
C VAL A 175 9.11 7.78 -21.71
N LEU A 176 10.37 7.40 -21.50
CA LEU A 176 11.23 8.09 -20.54
C LEU A 176 11.51 9.53 -20.99
N HIS A 177 11.71 9.77 -22.27
CA HIS A 177 11.87 11.12 -22.82
C HIS A 177 10.61 11.98 -22.56
N GLU A 178 9.43 11.45 -22.86
CA GLU A 178 8.16 12.14 -22.58
C GLU A 178 8.00 12.42 -21.06
N LEU A 179 8.37 11.48 -20.22
CA LEU A 179 8.36 11.64 -18.76
C LEU A 179 9.33 12.75 -18.30
N VAL A 180 10.57 12.72 -18.79
CA VAL A 180 11.60 13.72 -18.45
C VAL A 180 11.18 15.11 -18.89
N THR A 181 10.62 15.25 -20.10
CA THR A 181 10.08 16.53 -20.58
C THR A 181 9.01 17.05 -19.64
N LYS A 182 8.07 16.18 -19.22
CA LYS A 182 7.01 16.58 -18.28
C LYS A 182 7.52 16.92 -16.89
N LEU A 183 8.55 16.25 -16.43
CA LEU A 183 9.20 16.56 -15.13
C LEU A 183 9.92 17.90 -15.16
N LYS A 184 10.58 18.25 -16.29
CA LYS A 184 11.20 19.56 -16.46
C LYS A 184 10.19 20.71 -16.38
N GLU A 185 8.98 20.54 -16.93
CA GLU A 185 7.90 21.51 -16.75
C GLU A 185 7.48 21.71 -15.27
N CYS A 186 7.85 20.76 -14.41
CA CYS A 186 7.62 20.80 -12.97
C CYS A 186 8.90 21.16 -12.17
N ASP A 187 9.92 21.73 -12.82
CA ASP A 187 11.22 22.06 -12.23
C ASP A 187 11.95 20.86 -11.62
N ILE A 188 11.77 19.67 -12.18
CA ILE A 188 12.43 18.45 -11.73
C ILE A 188 13.39 17.98 -12.81
N ASP A 189 14.69 18.03 -12.51
CA ASP A 189 15.70 17.42 -13.36
C ASP A 189 15.88 15.94 -13.00
N PHE A 190 15.30 15.08 -13.82
CA PHE A 190 15.36 13.62 -13.64
C PHE A 190 16.81 13.09 -13.66
N TRP A 191 17.68 13.70 -14.48
CA TRP A 191 19.04 13.17 -14.65
C TRP A 191 19.94 13.48 -13.46
N GLN A 192 19.67 14.55 -12.73
CA GLN A 192 20.38 14.88 -11.49
C GLN A 192 19.96 14.02 -10.28
N LEU A 193 18.86 13.29 -10.38
CA LEU A 193 18.44 12.36 -9.32
C LEU A 193 19.40 11.17 -9.27
N ASN A 194 19.70 10.69 -8.06
CA ASN A 194 20.36 9.39 -7.89
C ASN A 194 19.43 8.23 -8.34
N GLU A 195 19.99 7.04 -8.55
CA GLU A 195 19.22 5.88 -9.06
C GLU A 195 18.03 5.54 -8.18
N THR A 196 18.21 5.55 -6.86
CA THR A 196 17.13 5.25 -5.90
C THR A 196 15.98 6.23 -6.04
N ASN A 197 16.26 7.53 -6.16
CA ASN A 197 15.24 8.56 -6.34
C ASN A 197 14.57 8.49 -7.72
N LYS A 198 15.30 8.09 -8.77
CA LYS A 198 14.71 7.81 -10.09
C LYS A 198 13.71 6.68 -10.02
N ILE A 199 14.07 5.57 -9.37
CA ILE A 199 13.19 4.44 -9.16
C ILE A 199 11.99 4.81 -8.29
N GLN A 200 12.24 5.53 -7.19
CA GLN A 200 11.18 6.02 -6.29
C GLN A 200 10.16 6.86 -7.06
N LEU A 201 10.63 7.80 -7.88
CA LEU A 201 9.78 8.66 -8.72
C LEU A 201 8.94 7.84 -9.71
N ILE A 202 9.54 6.83 -10.35
CA ILE A 202 8.85 5.98 -11.32
C ILE A 202 7.82 5.08 -10.62
N LEU A 203 8.14 4.52 -9.45
CA LEU A 203 7.27 3.61 -8.72
C LEU A 203 6.19 4.34 -7.90
N ASP A 204 6.55 5.46 -7.28
CA ASP A 204 5.62 6.31 -6.52
C ASP A 204 5.83 7.79 -6.85
N SER A 205 5.21 8.23 -7.93
CA SER A 205 5.26 9.63 -8.37
C SER A 205 4.63 10.62 -7.39
N THR A 206 3.87 10.14 -6.41
CA THR A 206 3.19 11.00 -5.43
C THR A 206 4.13 11.65 -4.42
N THR A 207 5.35 11.11 -4.29
CA THR A 207 6.42 11.69 -3.46
C THR A 207 6.85 13.07 -3.94
N ILE A 208 6.74 13.32 -5.24
CA ILE A 208 7.14 14.59 -5.88
C ILE A 208 6.23 15.74 -5.46
N GLY A 209 4.92 15.48 -5.38
CA GLY A 209 3.93 16.52 -5.06
C GLY A 209 4.04 17.10 -3.64
N LYS A 210 4.81 16.45 -2.76
CA LYS A 210 5.05 16.93 -1.39
C LYS A 210 6.21 17.92 -1.28
N THR A 211 7.20 17.76 -2.14
CA THR A 211 8.40 18.62 -2.12
C THR A 211 8.27 19.86 -3.00
N ARG A 212 7.31 19.88 -3.92
CA ARG A 212 7.09 20.99 -4.85
C ARG A 212 5.60 21.21 -5.11
N LYS A 213 5.21 22.46 -5.38
CA LYS A 213 3.83 22.84 -5.76
C LYS A 213 3.54 22.40 -7.21
N ILE A 214 3.29 21.11 -7.41
CA ILE A 214 2.92 20.58 -8.72
C ILE A 214 1.40 20.62 -8.85
N THR A 215 0.90 21.05 -10.01
CA THR A 215 -0.54 21.03 -10.28
C THR A 215 -1.06 19.59 -10.29
N SER A 216 -2.31 19.40 -9.89
CA SER A 216 -2.97 18.08 -9.91
C SER A 216 -2.93 17.44 -11.30
N ALA A 217 -3.09 18.25 -12.38
CA ALA A 217 -3.04 17.77 -13.75
C ALA A 217 -1.63 17.27 -14.14
N SER A 218 -0.58 17.99 -13.75
CA SER A 218 0.80 17.56 -14.00
C SER A 218 1.15 16.28 -13.23
N ALA A 219 0.76 16.19 -11.96
CA ALA A 219 0.96 14.99 -11.17
C ALA A 219 0.24 13.77 -11.77
N GLN A 220 -1.00 13.96 -12.26
CA GLN A 220 -1.75 12.91 -12.95
C GLN A 220 -1.05 12.48 -14.25
N ARG A 221 -0.53 13.42 -15.04
CA ARG A 221 0.17 13.09 -16.29
C ARG A 221 1.45 12.31 -16.02
N VAL A 222 2.25 12.73 -15.04
CA VAL A 222 3.46 12.00 -14.59
C VAL A 222 3.12 10.58 -14.18
N GLU A 223 2.07 10.41 -13.38
CA GLU A 223 1.64 9.08 -12.95
C GLU A 223 1.22 8.18 -14.12
N LEU A 224 0.47 8.69 -15.09
CA LEU A 224 0.08 7.93 -16.28
C LEU A 224 1.28 7.54 -17.14
N LEU A 225 2.29 8.42 -17.27
CA LEU A 225 3.52 8.14 -18.00
C LEU A 225 4.35 7.05 -17.29
N THR A 226 4.49 7.11 -15.98
CA THR A 226 5.21 6.09 -15.22
C THR A 226 4.51 4.73 -15.29
N ARG A 227 3.17 4.68 -15.24
CA ARG A 227 2.40 3.43 -15.47
C ARG A 227 2.64 2.88 -16.87
N ARG A 228 2.62 3.74 -17.89
CA ARG A 228 2.87 3.35 -19.28
C ARG A 228 4.28 2.78 -19.44
N LEU A 229 5.29 3.45 -18.89
CA LEU A 229 6.68 3.00 -18.90
C LEU A 229 6.82 1.59 -18.33
N ILE A 230 6.39 1.41 -17.08
CA ILE A 230 6.47 0.12 -16.38
C ILE A 230 5.75 -1.00 -17.13
N PHE A 231 4.58 -0.70 -17.67
CA PHE A 231 3.78 -1.69 -18.39
C PHE A 231 4.43 -2.11 -19.72
N GLN A 232 5.01 -1.18 -20.46
CA GLN A 232 5.72 -1.48 -21.71
C GLN A 232 6.95 -2.34 -21.45
N LEU A 233 7.75 -2.00 -20.43
CA LEU A 233 8.89 -2.83 -20.02
C LEU A 233 8.44 -4.24 -19.63
N HIS A 234 7.34 -4.35 -18.87
CA HIS A 234 6.78 -5.64 -18.46
C HIS A 234 6.36 -6.50 -19.66
N ILE A 235 5.57 -5.96 -20.59
CA ILE A 235 5.09 -6.72 -21.76
C ILE A 235 6.25 -7.18 -22.63
N THR A 236 7.22 -6.30 -22.88
CA THR A 236 8.41 -6.64 -23.69
C THR A 236 9.23 -7.74 -23.03
N ARG A 237 9.47 -7.62 -21.72
CA ARG A 237 10.15 -8.66 -20.94
C ARG A 237 9.39 -9.99 -20.98
N TYR A 238 8.09 -9.95 -20.75
CA TYR A 238 7.25 -11.16 -20.71
C TYR A 238 7.24 -11.90 -22.05
N ARG A 239 7.08 -11.18 -23.16
CA ARG A 239 7.14 -11.75 -24.51
C ARG A 239 8.49 -12.40 -24.80
N ALA A 240 9.58 -11.68 -24.56
CA ALA A 240 10.92 -12.21 -24.80
C ALA A 240 11.24 -13.45 -23.95
N ILE A 241 10.67 -13.61 -22.76
CA ILE A 241 10.82 -14.82 -21.95
C ILE A 241 9.95 -15.98 -22.50
N LEU A 242 8.77 -15.68 -23.05
CA LEU A 242 7.94 -16.71 -23.68
C LEU A 242 8.56 -17.24 -24.96
N ASP A 243 9.16 -16.37 -25.76
CA ASP A 243 9.81 -16.72 -27.04
C ASP A 243 11.10 -17.56 -26.85
N GLN A 244 11.63 -17.63 -25.62
CA GLN A 244 12.79 -18.47 -25.26
C GLN A 244 12.42 -19.86 -24.75
N LYS A 245 11.13 -20.18 -24.62
CA LYS A 245 10.62 -21.49 -24.22
C LYS A 245 10.25 -22.31 -25.42
#